data_ef5a27d785ab13c778c98612b1fdfba2
#
_entry.id   ef5a27d785ab13c778c98612b1fdfba2
#
_cell.length_a   1.000
_cell.length_b   1.000
_cell.length_c   1.000
_cell.angle_alpha   90.00
_cell.angle_beta   90.00
_cell.angle_gamma   90.00
#
_symmetry.space_group_name_H-M   'P 1'
#
loop_
_entity.id
_entity.type
_entity.pdbx_description
1 polymer ?
#
loop_
_entity_poly.entity_id
_entity_poly.type
_entity_poly.pdbx_seq_one_letter_code
_entity_poly.pdbx_strand_id
1 'polypeptide(L)'
;ISQVLDTKSSMVSGADALPDSAEAPELEFRHVSFRYPQAGADALTDISFCAAPGETIGVIGGTGSGKSTLANLIPRFYDATDGQVLVRGEDVKTLQLQALRTRIGVVPQKALLFSGTIRENLRWGSADASDEALWDALRAAQADGVVRDKKGQLDAEVEPGGRNFSGGQRQRLTIARALVRKPELLILDDSASALDFATDAALRKALSKLPWKPTVVLISQRVSSIRHADKIVVLDDGHMAGLGTHTQLQ
;
A
#
# COMPACT_ATOMS: atom_id res chain seq x y z
N ILE A 1 0.50 17.39 -26.96
CA ILE A 1 -0.39 17.62 -25.78
C ILE A 1 -1.80 17.11 -26.14
N SER A 2 -2.39 17.47 -27.29
CA SER A 2 -3.74 17.02 -27.69
C SER A 2 -3.87 15.49 -27.69
N GLN A 3 -2.93 14.76 -28.27
CA GLN A 3 -2.95 13.29 -28.32
C GLN A 3 -2.97 12.63 -26.94
N VAL A 4 -2.32 13.24 -25.91
CA VAL A 4 -2.33 12.74 -24.54
C VAL A 4 -3.69 12.96 -23.88
N LEU A 5 -4.33 14.11 -24.14
CA LEU A 5 -5.65 14.44 -23.61
C LEU A 5 -6.75 13.59 -24.23
N ASP A 6 -6.57 13.16 -25.49
CA ASP A 6 -7.51 12.33 -26.23
C ASP A 6 -7.37 10.83 -25.92
N THR A 7 -6.32 10.44 -25.17
CA THR A 7 -6.10 9.03 -24.78
C THR A 7 -7.13 8.60 -23.75
N LYS A 8 -8.04 7.72 -24.15
CA LYS A 8 -9.02 7.13 -23.23
C LYS A 8 -8.34 6.06 -22.38
N SER A 9 -8.67 6.03 -21.08
CA SER A 9 -8.25 4.93 -20.21
C SER A 9 -8.84 3.62 -20.75
N SER A 10 -8.00 2.58 -20.87
CA SER A 10 -8.47 1.23 -21.18
C SER A 10 -9.18 0.58 -19.98
N MET A 11 -9.01 1.15 -18.79
CA MET A 11 -9.60 0.63 -17.56
C MET A 11 -11.01 1.18 -17.38
N VAL A 12 -12.00 0.30 -17.43
CA VAL A 12 -13.41 0.63 -17.22
C VAL A 12 -13.78 0.28 -15.78
N SER A 13 -14.41 1.22 -15.06
CA SER A 13 -14.93 0.96 -13.72
C SER A 13 -16.03 -0.10 -13.81
N GLY A 14 -16.01 -1.07 -12.91
CA GLY A 14 -17.12 -1.99 -12.71
C GLY A 14 -18.35 -1.30 -12.13
N ALA A 15 -19.42 -2.03 -11.97
CA ALA A 15 -20.70 -1.53 -11.44
C ALA A 15 -20.95 -1.93 -9.98
N ASP A 16 -20.25 -2.96 -9.49
CA ASP A 16 -20.55 -3.57 -8.21
C ASP A 16 -19.97 -2.74 -7.05
N ALA A 17 -20.75 -2.67 -5.97
CA ALA A 17 -20.28 -2.12 -4.70
C ALA A 17 -19.39 -3.13 -3.99
N LEU A 18 -18.42 -2.67 -3.23
CA LEU A 18 -17.65 -3.56 -2.37
C LEU A 18 -18.52 -4.03 -1.20
N PRO A 19 -18.66 -5.36 -0.98
CA PRO A 19 -19.49 -5.87 0.10
C PRO A 19 -18.90 -5.55 1.48
N ASP A 20 -19.78 -5.44 2.47
CA ASP A 20 -19.41 -5.30 3.87
C ASP A 20 -19.21 -6.66 4.57
N SER A 21 -19.22 -7.77 3.82
CA SER A 21 -19.11 -9.13 4.35
C SER A 21 -17.77 -9.38 5.03
N ALA A 22 -17.83 -9.89 6.27
CA ALA A 22 -16.67 -10.30 7.05
C ALA A 22 -16.30 -11.80 6.85
N GLU A 23 -17.06 -12.56 6.06
CA GLU A 23 -16.87 -14.01 5.93
C GLU A 23 -15.81 -14.39 4.88
N ALA A 24 -15.54 -13.51 3.92
CA ALA A 24 -14.53 -13.73 2.89
C ALA A 24 -13.14 -13.21 3.34
N PRO A 25 -12.05 -13.74 2.77
CA PRO A 25 -10.74 -13.14 2.90
C PRO A 25 -10.76 -11.67 2.48
N GLU A 26 -10.00 -10.81 3.19
CA GLU A 26 -9.88 -9.39 2.82
C GLU A 26 -9.21 -9.23 1.46
N LEU A 27 -8.22 -10.06 1.17
CA LEU A 27 -7.49 -10.12 -0.09
C LEU A 27 -7.26 -11.56 -0.51
N GLU A 28 -7.50 -11.86 -1.78
CA GLU A 28 -7.21 -13.18 -2.34
C GLU A 28 -6.70 -13.05 -3.78
N PHE A 29 -5.62 -13.76 -4.08
CA PHE A 29 -5.11 -14.01 -5.42
C PHE A 29 -5.44 -15.45 -5.80
N ARG A 30 -6.14 -15.66 -6.91
CA ARG A 30 -6.49 -16.98 -7.45
C ARG A 30 -5.86 -17.18 -8.82
N HIS A 31 -4.78 -17.94 -8.89
CA HIS A 31 -4.07 -18.29 -10.13
C HIS A 31 -3.73 -17.05 -10.98
N VAL A 32 -3.29 -15.97 -10.33
CA VAL A 32 -3.07 -14.68 -10.98
C VAL A 32 -1.80 -14.69 -11.82
N SER A 33 -1.95 -14.42 -13.10
CA SER A 33 -0.85 -14.08 -13.99
C SER A 33 -0.99 -12.67 -14.55
N PHE A 34 0.13 -12.00 -14.78
CA PHE A 34 0.12 -10.65 -15.32
C PHE A 34 1.30 -10.38 -16.24
N ARG A 35 0.98 -9.79 -17.39
CA ARG A 35 1.95 -9.30 -18.37
C ARG A 35 1.70 -7.84 -18.65
N TYR A 36 2.76 -7.03 -18.59
CA TYR A 36 2.66 -5.63 -19.02
C TYR A 36 2.41 -5.53 -20.52
N PRO A 37 1.63 -4.52 -20.99
CA PRO A 37 1.47 -4.28 -22.42
C PRO A 37 2.83 -4.19 -23.11
N GLN A 38 2.98 -4.91 -24.23
CA GLN A 38 4.21 -4.98 -25.03
C GLN A 38 5.40 -5.72 -24.38
N ALA A 39 5.25 -6.31 -23.21
CA ALA A 39 6.29 -7.16 -22.63
C ALA A 39 6.30 -8.55 -23.28
N GLY A 40 7.49 -9.13 -23.45
CA GLY A 40 7.67 -10.47 -24.04
C GLY A 40 7.41 -11.62 -23.05
N ALA A 41 7.39 -11.34 -21.74
CA ALA A 41 7.22 -12.35 -20.68
C ALA A 41 6.26 -11.85 -19.60
N ASP A 42 5.72 -12.79 -18.81
CA ASP A 42 4.89 -12.48 -17.66
C ASP A 42 5.73 -11.89 -16.54
N ALA A 43 5.19 -10.87 -15.88
CA ALA A 43 5.77 -10.28 -14.68
C ALA A 43 5.33 -11.02 -13.41
N LEU A 44 4.20 -11.74 -13.49
CA LEU A 44 3.70 -12.66 -12.47
C LEU A 44 3.07 -13.87 -13.16
N THR A 45 3.30 -15.05 -12.60
CA THR A 45 2.79 -16.32 -13.14
C THR A 45 2.21 -17.18 -12.02
N ASP A 46 0.93 -17.49 -12.13
CA ASP A 46 0.18 -18.42 -11.25
C ASP A 46 0.33 -18.11 -9.75
N ILE A 47 0.10 -16.87 -9.37
CA ILE A 47 0.19 -16.44 -7.97
C ILE A 47 -1.14 -16.74 -7.25
N SER A 48 -1.07 -17.52 -6.14
CA SER A 48 -2.24 -17.87 -5.33
C SER A 48 -1.94 -17.77 -3.84
N PHE A 49 -2.62 -16.86 -3.14
CA PHE A 49 -2.59 -16.73 -1.68
C PHE A 49 -3.82 -15.94 -1.19
N CYS A 50 -4.08 -15.98 0.10
CA CYS A 50 -5.13 -15.17 0.72
C CYS A 50 -4.66 -14.55 2.03
N ALA A 51 -5.29 -13.43 2.39
CA ALA A 51 -5.17 -12.73 3.65
C ALA A 51 -6.53 -12.59 4.33
N ALA A 52 -6.64 -13.01 5.59
CA ALA A 52 -7.81 -12.73 6.41
C ALA A 52 -7.84 -11.26 6.84
N PRO A 53 -9.02 -10.72 7.23
CA PRO A 53 -9.12 -9.39 7.80
C PRO A 53 -8.16 -9.18 8.97
N GLY A 54 -7.36 -8.12 8.94
CA GLY A 54 -6.39 -7.78 9.96
C GLY A 54 -5.06 -8.55 9.92
N GLU A 55 -4.87 -9.49 8.98
CA GLU A 55 -3.59 -10.16 8.77
C GLU A 55 -2.54 -9.25 8.12
N THR A 56 -1.28 -9.49 8.43
CA THR A 56 -0.14 -8.90 7.73
C THR A 56 0.49 -9.92 6.80
N ILE A 57 0.54 -9.60 5.51
CA ILE A 57 1.22 -10.40 4.49
C ILE A 57 2.55 -9.73 4.16
N GLY A 58 3.65 -10.40 4.43
CA GLY A 58 4.97 -9.99 3.96
C GLY A 58 5.20 -10.47 2.52
N VAL A 59 5.70 -9.61 1.65
CA VAL A 59 6.11 -10.01 0.29
C VAL A 59 7.60 -9.72 0.12
N ILE A 60 8.38 -10.76 -0.15
CA ILE A 60 9.83 -10.66 -0.33
C ILE A 60 10.26 -11.29 -1.66
N GLY A 61 11.38 -10.83 -2.17
CA GLY A 61 12.00 -11.34 -3.40
C GLY A 61 13.08 -10.39 -3.92
N GLY A 62 13.86 -10.81 -4.87
CA GLY A 62 14.89 -10.01 -5.51
C GLY A 62 14.32 -8.80 -6.27
N THR A 63 15.21 -7.93 -6.74
CA THR A 63 14.82 -6.84 -7.65
C THR A 63 14.27 -7.47 -8.94
N GLY A 64 13.12 -6.96 -9.41
CA GLY A 64 12.46 -7.49 -10.62
C GLY A 64 11.58 -8.74 -10.40
N SER A 65 11.50 -9.31 -9.19
CA SER A 65 10.71 -10.51 -8.93
C SER A 65 9.18 -10.34 -8.98
N GLY A 66 8.65 -9.16 -9.30
CA GLY A 66 7.21 -8.92 -9.45
C GLY A 66 6.51 -8.31 -8.24
N LYS A 67 7.21 -7.97 -7.14
CA LYS A 67 6.61 -7.45 -5.89
C LYS A 67 5.73 -6.21 -6.08
N SER A 68 6.25 -5.16 -6.72
CA SER A 68 5.49 -3.94 -6.98
C SER A 68 4.38 -4.16 -8.01
N THR A 69 4.58 -5.13 -8.92
CA THR A 69 3.52 -5.56 -9.85
C THR A 69 2.35 -6.17 -9.08
N LEU A 70 2.64 -7.09 -8.15
CA LEU A 70 1.62 -7.68 -7.27
C LEU A 70 0.87 -6.59 -6.50
N ALA A 71 1.60 -5.63 -5.89
CA ALA A 71 0.99 -4.51 -5.17
C ALA A 71 0.05 -3.67 -6.05
N ASN A 72 0.40 -3.45 -7.31
CA ASN A 72 -0.35 -2.62 -8.24
C ASN A 72 -1.65 -3.27 -8.76
N LEU A 73 -1.73 -4.60 -8.71
CA LEU A 73 -2.95 -5.32 -9.08
C LEU A 73 -4.07 -5.15 -8.04
N ILE A 74 -3.73 -4.99 -6.77
CA ILE A 74 -4.69 -4.90 -5.67
C ILE A 74 -5.61 -3.66 -5.79
N PRO A 75 -5.08 -2.42 -5.95
CA PRO A 75 -5.92 -1.23 -6.17
C PRO A 75 -6.40 -1.14 -7.62
N ARG A 76 -6.17 -2.20 -8.41
CA ARG A 76 -6.52 -2.26 -9.82
C ARG A 76 -5.90 -1.08 -10.58
N PHE A 77 -4.57 -0.89 -10.48
CA PHE A 77 -3.83 -0.02 -11.40
C PHE A 77 -3.59 -0.71 -12.74
N TYR A 78 -3.64 -2.03 -12.73
CA TYR A 78 -3.65 -2.92 -13.89
C TYR A 78 -4.66 -4.04 -13.65
N ASP A 79 -5.21 -4.61 -14.71
CA ASP A 79 -6.02 -5.82 -14.66
C ASP A 79 -5.13 -7.05 -14.84
N ALA A 80 -5.33 -8.09 -14.04
CA ALA A 80 -4.67 -9.38 -14.23
C ALA A 80 -4.92 -9.91 -15.64
N THR A 81 -3.90 -10.49 -16.26
CA THR A 81 -4.01 -11.11 -17.60
C THR A 81 -4.78 -12.43 -17.52
N ASP A 82 -4.57 -13.18 -16.44
CA ASP A 82 -5.28 -14.42 -16.12
C ASP A 82 -5.48 -14.54 -14.62
N GLY A 83 -6.44 -15.36 -14.19
CA GLY A 83 -6.84 -15.50 -12.78
C GLY A 83 -7.63 -14.30 -12.27
N GLN A 84 -7.78 -14.22 -10.94
CA GLN A 84 -8.60 -13.23 -10.27
C GLN A 84 -7.89 -12.65 -9.03
N VAL A 85 -7.97 -11.35 -8.88
CA VAL A 85 -7.66 -10.65 -7.63
C VAL A 85 -8.98 -10.29 -6.98
N LEU A 86 -9.22 -10.80 -5.77
CA LEU A 86 -10.46 -10.56 -5.05
C LEU A 86 -10.19 -9.75 -3.79
N VAL A 87 -11.08 -8.79 -3.53
CA VAL A 87 -11.15 -8.04 -2.28
C VAL A 87 -12.51 -8.32 -1.65
N ARG A 88 -12.51 -8.88 -0.44
CA ARG A 88 -13.73 -9.34 0.24
C ARG A 88 -14.58 -10.31 -0.58
N GLY A 89 -13.92 -11.19 -1.32
CA GLY A 89 -14.55 -12.22 -2.14
C GLY A 89 -15.01 -11.75 -3.52
N GLU A 90 -14.95 -10.44 -3.83
CA GLU A 90 -15.36 -9.88 -5.11
C GLU A 90 -14.16 -9.57 -6.01
N ASP A 91 -14.27 -9.91 -7.29
CA ASP A 91 -13.22 -9.62 -8.27
C ASP A 91 -13.08 -8.10 -8.45
N VAL A 92 -11.85 -7.59 -8.28
CA VAL A 92 -11.57 -6.16 -8.44
C VAL A 92 -11.99 -5.61 -9.81
N LYS A 93 -12.14 -6.48 -10.83
CA LYS A 93 -12.60 -6.10 -12.17
C LYS A 93 -14.06 -5.71 -12.21
N THR A 94 -14.90 -6.30 -11.35
CA THR A 94 -16.35 -6.02 -11.30
C THR A 94 -16.68 -4.82 -10.42
N LEU A 95 -15.77 -4.45 -9.49
CA LEU A 95 -15.98 -3.40 -8.51
C LEU A 95 -15.90 -2.00 -9.11
N GLN A 96 -16.68 -1.09 -8.55
CA GLN A 96 -16.51 0.35 -8.80
C GLN A 96 -15.12 0.78 -8.31
N LEU A 97 -14.31 1.35 -9.21
CA LEU A 97 -12.92 1.75 -8.90
C LEU A 97 -12.82 2.69 -7.71
N GLN A 98 -13.75 3.63 -7.58
CA GLN A 98 -13.76 4.57 -6.46
C GLN A 98 -14.07 3.85 -5.15
N ALA A 99 -15.06 2.95 -5.12
CA ALA A 99 -15.42 2.17 -3.94
C ALA A 99 -14.24 1.30 -3.48
N LEU A 100 -13.58 0.59 -4.40
CA LEU A 100 -12.40 -0.20 -4.14
C LEU A 100 -11.26 0.66 -3.56
N ARG A 101 -10.86 1.73 -4.28
CA ARG A 101 -9.69 2.55 -3.92
C ARG A 101 -9.91 3.40 -2.68
N THR A 102 -11.15 3.67 -2.29
CA THR A 102 -11.44 4.40 -1.05
C THR A 102 -11.07 3.58 0.18
N ARG A 103 -11.17 2.25 0.11
CA ARG A 103 -10.86 1.34 1.22
C ARG A 103 -9.38 0.90 1.25
N ILE A 104 -8.60 1.21 0.21
CA ILE A 104 -7.19 0.84 0.09
C ILE A 104 -6.30 2.06 0.32
N GLY A 105 -5.37 1.94 1.25
CA GLY A 105 -4.25 2.88 1.42
C GLY A 105 -3.02 2.35 0.70
N VAL A 106 -2.41 3.15 -0.17
CA VAL A 106 -1.18 2.77 -0.87
C VAL A 106 -0.06 3.73 -0.50
N VAL A 107 1.04 3.18 0.00
CA VAL A 107 2.28 3.90 0.26
C VAL A 107 3.33 3.40 -0.74
N PRO A 108 3.66 4.19 -1.76
CA PRO A 108 4.60 3.77 -2.78
C PRO A 108 6.04 3.80 -2.26
N GLN A 109 6.92 3.06 -2.92
CA GLN A 109 8.35 3.01 -2.62
C GLN A 109 8.98 4.41 -2.59
N LYS A 110 8.66 5.26 -3.57
CA LYS A 110 9.14 6.65 -3.61
C LYS A 110 8.16 7.57 -2.89
N ALA A 111 8.57 8.04 -1.71
CA ALA A 111 7.80 9.04 -0.97
C ALA A 111 7.75 10.37 -1.74
N LEU A 112 6.54 10.81 -2.08
CA LEU A 112 6.31 12.07 -2.76
C LEU A 112 5.39 12.96 -1.91
N LEU A 113 5.87 14.17 -1.62
CA LEU A 113 5.06 15.25 -1.04
C LEU A 113 4.85 16.35 -2.08
N PHE A 114 3.69 16.95 -2.05
CA PHE A 114 3.32 18.06 -2.93
C PHE A 114 3.62 19.39 -2.26
N SER A 115 3.92 20.41 -3.05
CA SER A 115 4.05 21.79 -2.56
C SER A 115 2.77 22.25 -1.88
N GLY A 116 2.90 23.02 -0.81
CA GLY A 116 1.78 23.49 0.02
C GLY A 116 2.11 23.31 1.50
N THR A 117 1.15 22.89 2.30
CA THR A 117 1.32 22.64 3.73
C THR A 117 1.34 21.15 4.05
N ILE A 118 1.81 20.77 5.25
CA ILE A 118 1.69 19.38 5.75
C ILE A 118 0.20 18.99 5.83
N ARG A 119 -0.66 19.88 6.30
CA ARG A 119 -2.12 19.70 6.36
C ARG A 119 -2.70 19.32 5.00
N GLU A 120 -2.40 20.09 3.97
CA GLU A 120 -2.87 19.83 2.60
C GLU A 120 -2.38 18.49 2.11
N ASN A 121 -1.11 18.15 2.33
CA ASN A 121 -0.56 16.86 1.98
C ASN A 121 -1.28 15.68 2.67
N LEU A 122 -1.61 15.79 3.94
CA LEU A 122 -2.33 14.77 4.68
C LEU A 122 -3.79 14.64 4.23
N ARG A 123 -4.45 15.77 3.93
CA ARG A 123 -5.83 15.81 3.43
C ARG A 123 -6.04 15.21 2.04
N TRP A 124 -4.96 14.93 1.30
CA TRP A 124 -5.07 14.04 0.13
C TRP A 124 -5.54 12.63 0.50
N GLY A 125 -5.33 12.18 1.72
CA GLY A 125 -5.92 10.94 2.25
C GLY A 125 -7.44 11.06 2.47
N SER A 126 -7.90 12.17 3.05
CA SER A 126 -9.32 12.49 3.26
C SER A 126 -9.46 14.01 3.37
N ALA A 127 -10.19 14.62 2.43
CA ALA A 127 -10.29 16.07 2.30
C ALA A 127 -10.88 16.75 3.56
N ASP A 128 -11.86 16.09 4.20
CA ASP A 128 -12.60 16.62 5.34
C ASP A 128 -12.03 16.16 6.70
N ALA A 129 -10.82 15.57 6.71
CA ALA A 129 -10.22 15.10 7.95
C ALA A 129 -10.01 16.25 8.94
N SER A 130 -10.46 16.03 10.19
CA SER A 130 -10.22 16.95 11.30
C SER A 130 -8.73 16.97 11.69
N ASP A 131 -8.30 18.04 12.34
CA ASP A 131 -6.92 18.13 12.84
C ASP A 131 -6.57 16.98 13.78
N GLU A 132 -7.51 16.56 14.61
CA GLU A 132 -7.33 15.40 15.50
C GLU A 132 -7.05 14.12 14.70
N ALA A 133 -7.81 13.85 13.63
CA ALA A 133 -7.58 12.71 12.74
C ALA A 133 -6.21 12.79 12.04
N LEU A 134 -5.77 14.00 11.65
CA LEU A 134 -4.44 14.20 11.08
C LEU A 134 -3.33 13.89 12.09
N TRP A 135 -3.48 14.35 13.34
CA TRP A 135 -2.53 14.06 14.41
C TRP A 135 -2.51 12.58 14.80
N ASP A 136 -3.68 11.90 14.80
CA ASP A 136 -3.74 10.44 15.03
C ASP A 136 -2.97 9.67 13.95
N ALA A 137 -3.18 10.03 12.69
CA ALA A 137 -2.44 9.42 11.58
C ALA A 137 -0.93 9.69 11.68
N LEU A 138 -0.53 10.90 12.06
CA LEU A 138 0.88 11.26 12.28
C LEU A 138 1.50 10.44 13.43
N ARG A 139 0.79 10.27 14.54
CA ARG A 139 1.25 9.41 15.66
C ARG A 139 1.43 7.96 15.22
N ALA A 140 0.44 7.42 14.51
CA ALA A 140 0.51 6.06 13.98
C ALA A 140 1.68 5.86 13.02
N ALA A 141 1.98 6.87 12.18
CA ALA A 141 3.10 6.86 11.25
C ALA A 141 4.44 7.24 11.87
N GLN A 142 4.52 7.46 13.19
CA GLN A 142 5.74 7.94 13.89
C GLN A 142 6.26 9.29 13.33
N ALA A 143 5.37 10.15 12.88
CA ALA A 143 5.68 11.42 12.20
C ALA A 143 5.29 12.66 13.03
N ASP A 144 4.59 12.50 14.15
CA ASP A 144 4.10 13.62 14.96
C ASP A 144 5.24 14.50 15.51
N GLY A 145 6.36 13.92 15.95
CA GLY A 145 7.55 14.66 16.36
C GLY A 145 8.09 15.53 15.23
N VAL A 146 8.18 14.98 14.00
CA VAL A 146 8.63 15.73 12.82
C VAL A 146 7.79 16.98 12.58
N VAL A 147 6.48 16.87 12.76
CA VAL A 147 5.53 17.98 12.53
C VAL A 147 5.56 18.98 13.69
N ARG A 148 5.64 18.50 14.94
CA ARG A 148 5.73 19.38 16.14
C ARG A 148 6.95 20.27 16.12
N ASP A 149 8.09 19.76 15.59
CA ASP A 149 9.35 20.50 15.50
C ASP A 149 9.34 21.57 14.41
N LYS A 150 8.37 21.57 13.50
CA LYS A 150 8.23 22.58 12.45
C LYS A 150 7.47 23.80 12.95
N LYS A 151 7.99 25.01 12.64
CA LYS A 151 7.23 26.25 12.86
C LYS A 151 5.96 26.22 12.01
N GLY A 152 4.82 26.37 12.67
CA GLY A 152 3.48 26.25 12.01
C GLY A 152 2.89 24.84 12.06
N GLN A 153 3.65 23.82 12.49
CA GLN A 153 3.19 22.44 12.67
C GLN A 153 2.46 21.91 11.42
N LEU A 154 1.13 21.65 11.49
CA LEU A 154 0.36 21.19 10.34
C LEU A 154 0.37 22.18 9.17
N ASP A 155 0.50 23.46 9.46
CA ASP A 155 0.53 24.55 8.45
C ASP A 155 1.97 24.89 7.99
N ALA A 156 2.97 24.12 8.45
CA ALA A 156 4.34 24.25 7.97
C ALA A 156 4.44 23.94 6.48
N GLU A 157 5.26 24.72 5.79
CA GLU A 157 5.46 24.63 4.35
C GLU A 157 6.16 23.32 3.95
N VAL A 158 5.68 22.74 2.86
CA VAL A 158 6.29 21.62 2.14
C VAL A 158 6.78 22.13 0.79
N GLU A 159 8.09 22.14 0.60
CA GLU A 159 8.69 22.51 -0.68
C GLU A 159 8.42 21.44 -1.76
N PRO A 160 8.54 21.79 -3.06
CA PRO A 160 8.35 20.85 -4.16
C PRO A 160 9.11 19.53 -3.96
N GLY A 161 8.37 18.41 -3.95
CA GLY A 161 8.90 17.07 -3.67
C GLY A 161 9.33 16.84 -2.22
N GLY A 162 8.98 17.74 -1.30
CA GLY A 162 9.34 17.65 0.12
C GLY A 162 10.83 17.80 0.39
N ARG A 163 11.53 18.64 -0.38
CA ARG A 163 13.00 18.81 -0.27
C ARG A 163 13.47 19.27 1.11
N ASN A 164 12.63 19.99 1.84
CA ASN A 164 12.87 20.44 3.21
C ASN A 164 12.63 19.36 4.29
N PHE A 165 12.42 18.09 3.88
CA PHE A 165 12.31 16.92 4.74
C PHE A 165 13.36 15.87 4.37
N SER A 166 13.85 15.13 5.36
CA SER A 166 14.70 13.94 5.09
C SER A 166 13.90 12.83 4.39
N GLY A 167 14.59 11.84 3.81
CA GLY A 167 13.94 10.70 3.18
C GLY A 167 12.97 9.97 4.12
N GLY A 168 13.42 9.65 5.34
CA GLY A 168 12.60 9.01 6.37
C GLY A 168 11.43 9.88 6.85
N GLN A 169 11.60 11.20 6.93
CA GLN A 169 10.51 12.12 7.26
C GLN A 169 9.45 12.15 6.17
N ARG A 170 9.85 12.26 4.88
CA ARG A 170 8.93 12.18 3.75
C ARG A 170 8.15 10.88 3.76
N GLN A 171 8.86 9.76 4.00
CA GLN A 171 8.23 8.44 4.03
C GLN A 171 7.15 8.35 5.11
N ARG A 172 7.47 8.77 6.35
CA ARG A 172 6.51 8.77 7.46
C ARG A 172 5.30 9.68 7.20
N LEU A 173 5.50 10.85 6.58
CA LEU A 173 4.39 11.74 6.18
C LEU A 173 3.52 11.10 5.09
N THR A 174 4.13 10.37 4.14
CA THR A 174 3.39 9.63 3.11
C THR A 174 2.57 8.48 3.71
N ILE A 175 3.12 7.78 4.71
CA ILE A 175 2.39 6.76 5.48
C ILE A 175 1.24 7.40 6.25
N ALA A 176 1.48 8.52 6.96
CA ALA A 176 0.43 9.24 7.67
C ALA A 176 -0.72 9.63 6.74
N ARG A 177 -0.41 10.15 5.54
CA ARG A 177 -1.41 10.48 4.51
C ARG A 177 -2.29 9.29 4.15
N ALA A 178 -1.70 8.10 3.99
CA ALA A 178 -2.47 6.89 3.69
C ALA A 178 -3.36 6.47 4.88
N LEU A 179 -2.89 6.68 6.11
CA LEU A 179 -3.61 6.31 7.35
C LEU A 179 -4.76 7.26 7.70
N VAL A 180 -4.74 8.52 7.25
CA VAL A 180 -5.83 9.50 7.51
C VAL A 180 -7.19 8.93 7.12
N ARG A 181 -7.25 8.17 6.04
CA ARG A 181 -8.49 7.55 5.52
C ARG A 181 -8.95 6.34 6.35
N LYS A 182 -8.13 5.83 7.27
CA LYS A 182 -8.36 4.58 8.02
C LYS A 182 -8.64 3.41 7.05
N PRO A 183 -7.72 3.10 6.13
CA PRO A 183 -7.95 2.09 5.10
C PRO A 183 -8.13 0.70 5.74
N GLU A 184 -8.96 -0.14 5.12
CA GLU A 184 -9.15 -1.53 5.52
C GLU A 184 -8.02 -2.42 5.01
N LEU A 185 -7.46 -2.09 3.85
CA LEU A 185 -6.28 -2.72 3.27
C LEU A 185 -5.18 -1.68 3.08
N LEU A 186 -4.03 -1.89 3.69
CA LEU A 186 -2.87 -0.99 3.62
C LEU A 186 -1.72 -1.67 2.88
N ILE A 187 -1.28 -1.08 1.77
CA ILE A 187 -0.15 -1.55 0.98
C ILE A 187 1.05 -0.65 1.26
N LEU A 188 2.13 -1.25 1.73
CA LEU A 188 3.40 -0.60 2.02
C LEU A 188 4.47 -1.15 1.06
N ASP A 189 4.69 -0.47 -0.08
CA ASP A 189 5.66 -0.91 -1.09
C ASP A 189 7.06 -0.36 -0.76
N ASP A 190 7.91 -1.23 -0.22
CA ASP A 190 9.30 -0.98 0.23
C ASP A 190 9.45 0.32 1.06
N SER A 191 8.38 0.67 1.76
CA SER A 191 8.27 1.92 2.51
C SER A 191 9.20 2.00 3.72
N ALA A 192 9.74 0.88 4.17
CA ALA A 192 10.70 0.80 5.27
C ALA A 192 12.15 1.05 4.84
N SER A 193 12.44 1.06 3.52
CA SER A 193 13.82 1.20 3.02
C SER A 193 14.49 2.53 3.41
N ALA A 194 13.71 3.60 3.53
CA ALA A 194 14.16 4.92 3.95
C ALA A 194 14.16 5.13 5.47
N LEU A 195 13.69 4.15 6.26
CA LEU A 195 13.60 4.23 7.71
C LEU A 195 14.78 3.50 8.36
N ASP A 196 15.22 4.01 9.51
CA ASP A 196 16.10 3.27 10.40
C ASP A 196 15.33 2.12 11.09
N PHE A 197 16.07 1.15 11.64
CA PHE A 197 15.49 -0.07 12.22
C PHE A 197 14.55 0.23 13.41
N ALA A 198 14.87 1.22 14.24
CA ALA A 198 14.07 1.56 15.42
C ALA A 198 12.73 2.18 14.99
N THR A 199 12.77 3.11 14.03
CA THR A 199 11.58 3.74 13.47
C THR A 199 10.69 2.73 12.73
N ASP A 200 11.27 1.80 11.94
CA ASP A 200 10.53 0.74 11.27
C ASP A 200 9.83 -0.20 12.29
N ALA A 201 10.53 -0.60 13.35
CA ALA A 201 9.95 -1.43 14.40
C ALA A 201 8.82 -0.70 15.16
N ALA A 202 9.01 0.60 15.48
CA ALA A 202 8.00 1.42 16.13
C ALA A 202 6.75 1.59 15.25
N LEU A 203 6.95 1.83 13.95
CA LEU A 203 5.87 1.94 12.96
C LEU A 203 5.04 0.65 12.90
N ARG A 204 5.68 -0.50 12.74
CA ARG A 204 4.98 -1.80 12.71
C ARG A 204 4.20 -2.06 13.99
N LYS A 205 4.79 -1.77 15.16
CA LYS A 205 4.10 -1.85 16.44
C LYS A 205 2.92 -0.88 16.54
N ALA A 206 3.00 0.30 15.97
CA ALA A 206 1.89 1.25 15.93
C ALA A 206 0.77 0.76 15.00
N LEU A 207 1.11 0.25 13.81
CA LEU A 207 0.14 -0.30 12.86
C LEU A 207 -0.64 -1.48 13.45
N SER A 208 0.03 -2.41 14.16
CA SER A 208 -0.63 -3.57 14.79
C SER A 208 -1.60 -3.18 15.92
N LYS A 209 -1.50 -1.95 16.43
CA LYS A 209 -2.37 -1.42 17.50
C LYS A 209 -3.48 -0.51 17.00
N LEU A 210 -3.60 -0.32 15.70
CA LEU A 210 -4.66 0.50 15.14
C LEU A 210 -6.04 -0.10 15.47
N PRO A 211 -6.98 0.70 15.96
CA PRO A 211 -8.28 0.18 16.45
C PRO A 211 -9.11 -0.47 15.33
N TRP A 212 -8.92 -0.06 14.07
CA TRP A 212 -9.63 -0.65 12.92
C TRP A 212 -8.90 -1.84 12.28
N LYS A 213 -7.71 -2.23 12.80
CA LYS A 213 -6.94 -3.43 12.41
C LYS A 213 -6.89 -3.66 10.89
N PRO A 214 -6.24 -2.79 10.12
CA PRO A 214 -6.15 -2.97 8.67
C PRO A 214 -5.44 -4.28 8.32
N THR A 215 -5.84 -4.93 7.25
CA THR A 215 -5.01 -5.94 6.58
C THR A 215 -3.83 -5.24 5.92
N VAL A 216 -2.62 -5.73 6.14
CA VAL A 216 -1.40 -5.06 5.66
C VAL A 216 -0.67 -5.93 4.66
N VAL A 217 -0.39 -5.39 3.47
CA VAL A 217 0.55 -5.99 2.51
C VAL A 217 1.87 -5.22 2.61
N LEU A 218 2.85 -5.85 3.22
CA LEU A 218 4.16 -5.26 3.49
C LEU A 218 5.20 -5.84 2.52
N ILE A 219 5.58 -5.05 1.53
CA ILE A 219 6.63 -5.40 0.58
C ILE A 219 7.96 -4.87 1.11
N SER A 220 8.96 -5.75 1.18
CA SER A 220 10.29 -5.36 1.61
C SER A 220 11.36 -6.29 1.04
N GLN A 221 12.56 -5.75 0.83
CA GLN A 221 13.77 -6.54 0.57
C GLN A 221 14.47 -6.96 1.88
N ARG A 222 14.04 -6.42 3.03
CA ARG A 222 14.61 -6.71 4.34
C ARG A 222 13.81 -7.79 5.05
N VAL A 223 14.43 -8.95 5.30
CA VAL A 223 13.81 -10.04 6.08
C VAL A 223 13.37 -9.54 7.46
N SER A 224 14.16 -8.66 8.10
CA SER A 224 13.83 -8.09 9.42
C SER A 224 12.49 -7.36 9.45
N SER A 225 12.06 -6.75 8.34
CA SER A 225 10.80 -6.03 8.26
C SER A 225 9.59 -6.95 8.15
N ILE A 226 9.74 -8.12 7.50
CA ILE A 226 8.63 -9.03 7.22
C ILE A 226 8.57 -10.26 8.12
N ARG A 227 9.64 -10.56 8.90
CA ARG A 227 9.74 -11.79 9.72
C ARG A 227 8.59 -11.99 10.73
N HIS A 228 7.86 -10.93 11.05
CA HIS A 228 6.73 -10.93 11.99
C HIS A 228 5.37 -10.89 11.28
N ALA A 229 5.36 -10.97 9.94
CA ALA A 229 4.13 -11.11 9.19
C ALA A 229 3.46 -12.46 9.48
N ASP A 230 2.13 -12.48 9.42
CA ASP A 230 1.36 -13.70 9.65
C ASP A 230 1.61 -14.73 8.54
N LYS A 231 1.80 -14.25 7.31
CA LYS A 231 2.23 -15.04 6.15
C LYS A 231 3.27 -14.26 5.35
N ILE A 232 4.17 -14.98 4.73
CA ILE A 232 5.19 -14.42 3.83
C ILE A 232 5.05 -15.10 2.48
N VAL A 233 4.90 -14.28 1.44
CA VAL A 233 4.96 -14.68 0.03
C VAL A 233 6.38 -14.43 -0.46
N VAL A 234 7.07 -15.48 -0.88
CA VAL A 234 8.40 -15.39 -1.49
C VAL A 234 8.24 -15.40 -3.00
N LEU A 235 8.65 -14.32 -3.66
CA LEU A 235 8.62 -14.20 -5.11
C LEU A 235 10.02 -14.34 -5.70
N ASP A 236 10.13 -15.16 -6.73
CA ASP A 236 11.34 -15.31 -7.54
C ASP A 236 10.95 -15.35 -9.02
N ASP A 237 11.52 -14.44 -9.80
CA ASP A 237 11.27 -14.28 -11.26
C ASP A 237 9.77 -14.41 -11.66
N GLY A 238 8.92 -13.69 -10.96
CA GLY A 238 7.47 -13.67 -11.21
C GLY A 238 6.69 -14.88 -10.69
N HIS A 239 7.34 -15.87 -10.07
CA HIS A 239 6.72 -17.05 -9.51
C HIS A 239 6.69 -17.02 -7.99
N MET A 240 5.74 -17.71 -7.38
CA MET A 240 5.70 -17.91 -5.93
C MET A 240 6.60 -19.07 -5.54
N ALA A 241 7.81 -18.77 -5.02
CA ALA A 241 8.79 -19.74 -4.57
C ALA A 241 8.45 -20.32 -3.18
N GLY A 242 7.64 -19.62 -2.38
CA GLY A 242 7.21 -20.10 -1.06
C GLY A 242 6.10 -19.27 -0.47
N LEU A 243 5.31 -19.91 0.40
CA LEU A 243 4.25 -19.29 1.19
C LEU A 243 4.23 -19.92 2.59
N GLY A 244 4.32 -19.12 3.63
CA GLY A 244 4.26 -19.61 5.01
C GLY A 244 4.68 -18.56 6.02
N THR A 245 4.79 -18.95 7.28
CA THR A 245 5.40 -18.10 8.33
C THR A 245 6.91 -18.07 8.16
N HIS A 246 7.58 -17.12 8.80
CA HIS A 246 9.05 -17.04 8.77
C HIS A 246 9.72 -18.36 9.17
N THR A 247 9.19 -19.05 10.20
CA THR A 247 9.73 -20.34 10.67
C THR A 247 9.52 -21.48 9.67
N GLN A 248 8.45 -21.43 8.86
CA GLN A 248 8.18 -22.47 7.85
C GLN A 248 9.03 -22.30 6.59
N LEU A 249 9.56 -21.09 6.36
CA LEU A 249 10.34 -20.74 5.17
C LEU A 249 11.86 -20.76 5.41
N GLN A 250 12.33 -21.10 6.61
CA GLN A 250 13.73 -21.35 6.97
C GLN A 250 14.13 -22.81 6.71
#